data_2aa314e14d466040cb15965b4a7edccc
#
_entry.id   2aa314e14d466040cb15965b4a7edccc
#
_cell.length_a   1.000
_cell.length_b   1.000
_cell.length_c   1.000
_cell.angle_alpha   90.00
_cell.angle_beta   90.00
_cell.angle_gamma   90.00
#
_symmetry.space_group_name_H-M   'P 1'
#
loop_
_entity.id
_entity.type
_entity.pdbx_description
1 polymer ?
#
loop_
_entity_poly.entity_id
_entity_poly.type
_entity_poly.pdbx_seq_one_letter_code
_entity_poly.pdbx_strand_id
1 'polypeptide(L)'
;MAKEFDYKKIHKHDVFFIFLRNLVRFLLWIFNGNSKYYNRNRIPKGENYILVAPHRMAWEPVWFAFAAAPKQFVFMAKKELFKGFGGWWIKMCGAFPVDRQNPGMKPMKYGVKMLKESDKSMIMFPSGTRHSAEMKGGVAVIGKMANVRLVPAVYQGPTTMSGVFKRQKIKINFGEPIDISDVKKANAEGIEEINRRMEEAWAKLDKELDPAFHYEAN
;
A
#
# COMPACT_ATOMS: atom_id res chain seq x y z
N MET A 1 23.58 18.88 3.32
CA MET A 1 22.44 18.54 4.19
C MET A 1 21.27 18.09 3.30
N ALA A 2 20.70 16.91 3.52
CA ALA A 2 19.49 16.51 2.82
C ALA A 2 18.33 17.42 3.26
N LYS A 3 17.66 18.04 2.30
CA LYS A 3 16.53 18.95 2.57
C LYS A 3 15.44 18.17 3.30
N GLU A 4 14.98 18.67 4.46
CA GLU A 4 13.89 18.05 5.22
C GLU A 4 12.64 17.89 4.34
N PHE A 5 11.88 16.80 4.57
CA PHE A 5 10.67 16.56 3.79
C PHE A 5 9.59 17.58 4.17
N ASP A 6 9.08 18.28 3.16
CA ASP A 6 8.02 19.28 3.36
C ASP A 6 6.63 18.62 3.40
N TYR A 7 6.12 18.34 4.59
CA TYR A 7 4.78 17.80 4.82
C TYR A 7 3.64 18.80 4.54
N LYS A 8 3.94 20.06 4.22
CA LYS A 8 2.91 21.05 3.87
C LYS A 8 2.54 21.00 2.39
N LYS A 9 3.46 20.54 1.54
CA LYS A 9 3.28 20.54 0.09
C LYS A 9 2.41 19.36 -0.35
N ILE A 10 1.27 19.66 -0.98
CA ILE A 10 0.44 18.66 -1.65
C ILE A 10 1.03 18.38 -3.02
N HIS A 11 1.37 17.12 -3.26
CA HIS A 11 1.71 16.65 -4.59
C HIS A 11 0.43 16.19 -5.28
N LYS A 12 -0.17 17.09 -6.07
CA LYS A 12 -1.29 16.76 -6.97
C LYS A 12 -0.83 15.77 -8.05
N HIS A 13 -1.63 15.60 -9.07
CA HIS A 13 -1.33 14.71 -10.19
C HIS A 13 0.12 14.85 -10.67
N ASP A 14 0.81 13.72 -10.82
CA ASP A 14 2.23 13.70 -11.15
C ASP A 14 2.44 12.93 -12.46
N VAL A 15 2.63 13.67 -13.55
CA VAL A 15 2.88 13.11 -14.89
C VAL A 15 4.14 12.26 -14.91
N PHE A 16 5.17 12.69 -14.17
CA PHE A 16 6.41 11.92 -14.07
C PHE A 16 6.19 10.57 -13.37
N PHE A 17 5.37 10.53 -12.32
CA PHE A 17 5.01 9.27 -11.67
C PHE A 17 4.30 8.32 -12.65
N ILE A 18 3.38 8.83 -13.46
CA ILE A 18 2.66 8.02 -14.47
C ILE A 18 3.66 7.46 -15.50
N PHE A 19 4.53 8.31 -16.01
CA PHE A 19 5.58 7.90 -16.95
C PHE A 19 6.47 6.82 -16.34
N LEU A 20 7.02 7.07 -15.16
CA LEU A 20 7.90 6.13 -14.46
C LEU A 20 7.19 4.79 -14.16
N ARG A 21 5.96 4.84 -13.67
CA ARG A 21 5.15 3.64 -13.44
C ARG A 21 4.98 2.82 -14.71
N ASN A 22 4.63 3.47 -15.83
CA ASN A 22 4.41 2.77 -17.09
C ASN A 22 5.71 2.20 -17.66
N LEU A 23 6.81 2.93 -17.53
CA LEU A 23 8.15 2.46 -17.93
C LEU A 23 8.56 1.22 -17.11
N VAL A 24 8.47 1.30 -15.78
CA VAL A 24 8.84 0.17 -14.91
C VAL A 24 7.91 -1.02 -15.15
N ARG A 25 6.61 -0.79 -15.36
CA ARG A 25 5.65 -1.84 -15.72
C ARG A 25 6.03 -2.52 -17.04
N PHE A 26 6.44 -1.76 -18.05
CA PHE A 26 6.89 -2.29 -19.35
C PHE A 26 8.16 -3.13 -19.19
N LEU A 27 9.15 -2.63 -18.45
CA LEU A 27 10.38 -3.39 -18.17
C LEU A 27 10.09 -4.69 -17.43
N LEU A 28 9.28 -4.65 -16.37
CA LEU A 28 8.89 -5.85 -15.63
C LEU A 28 8.06 -6.82 -16.47
N TRP A 29 7.26 -6.32 -17.42
CA TRP A 29 6.56 -7.17 -18.38
C TRP A 29 7.54 -7.93 -19.29
N ILE A 30 8.60 -7.29 -19.76
CA ILE A 30 9.67 -7.95 -20.53
C ILE A 30 10.33 -9.06 -19.69
N PHE A 31 10.68 -8.76 -18.43
CA PHE A 31 11.42 -9.69 -17.59
C PHE A 31 10.54 -10.80 -16.98
N ASN A 32 9.34 -10.49 -16.53
CA ASN A 32 8.45 -11.46 -15.93
C ASN A 32 7.29 -11.84 -16.86
N GLY A 33 6.48 -10.89 -17.29
CA GLY A 33 5.34 -11.10 -18.19
C GLY A 33 4.24 -12.01 -17.66
N ASN A 34 4.33 -12.49 -16.41
CA ASN A 34 3.46 -13.52 -15.84
C ASN A 34 2.66 -13.02 -14.63
N SER A 35 2.14 -11.80 -14.73
CA SER A 35 1.34 -11.19 -13.67
C SER A 35 -0.14 -11.22 -14.01
N LYS A 36 -0.98 -11.68 -13.08
CA LYS A 36 -2.44 -11.69 -13.21
C LYS A 36 -3.09 -10.88 -12.08
N TYR A 37 -4.04 -10.05 -12.44
CA TYR A 37 -4.76 -9.16 -11.52
C TYR A 37 -6.25 -9.52 -11.52
N TYR A 38 -6.77 -9.88 -10.36
CA TYR A 38 -8.14 -10.36 -10.18
C TYR A 38 -9.00 -9.30 -9.48
N ASN A 39 -10.28 -9.28 -9.80
CA ASN A 39 -11.30 -8.46 -9.14
C ASN A 39 -11.00 -6.95 -9.12
N ARG A 40 -10.36 -6.43 -10.17
CA ARG A 40 -10.06 -4.99 -10.30
C ARG A 40 -11.32 -4.11 -10.35
N ASN A 41 -12.45 -4.68 -10.70
CA ASN A 41 -13.77 -4.02 -10.69
C ASN A 41 -14.23 -3.64 -9.28
N ARG A 42 -13.71 -4.28 -8.22
CA ARG A 42 -13.98 -3.95 -6.83
C ARG A 42 -13.28 -2.67 -6.35
N ILE A 43 -12.27 -2.21 -7.09
CA ILE A 43 -11.54 -0.99 -6.75
C ILE A 43 -12.46 0.22 -6.98
N PRO A 44 -12.65 1.09 -5.97
CA PRO A 44 -13.49 2.28 -6.10
C PRO A 44 -13.01 3.21 -7.20
N LYS A 45 -13.94 3.71 -8.00
CA LYS A 45 -13.68 4.69 -9.05
C LYS A 45 -14.10 6.08 -8.59
N GLY A 46 -13.29 7.09 -8.88
CA GLY A 46 -13.64 8.50 -8.60
C GLY A 46 -13.41 8.96 -7.15
N GLU A 47 -13.01 8.08 -6.25
CA GLU A 47 -12.70 8.42 -4.86
C GLU A 47 -11.31 7.94 -4.43
N ASN A 48 -10.82 8.46 -3.32
CA ASN A 48 -9.61 7.99 -2.68
C ASN A 48 -9.94 6.91 -1.63
N TYR A 49 -8.99 6.01 -1.43
CA TYR A 49 -9.09 4.90 -0.49
C TYR A 49 -7.71 4.55 0.08
N ILE A 50 -7.68 3.74 1.10
CA ILE A 50 -6.44 3.12 1.56
C ILE A 50 -6.42 1.68 1.07
N LEU A 51 -5.48 1.33 0.20
CA LEU A 51 -5.20 -0.05 -0.16
C LEU A 51 -4.42 -0.69 0.99
N VAL A 52 -4.96 -1.75 1.56
CA VAL A 52 -4.39 -2.46 2.71
C VAL A 52 -4.02 -3.88 2.33
N ALA A 53 -2.81 -4.29 2.68
CA ALA A 53 -2.31 -5.63 2.37
C ALA A 53 -1.39 -6.16 3.48
N PRO A 54 -1.30 -7.49 3.68
CA PRO A 54 -0.25 -8.08 4.47
C PRO A 54 1.10 -7.86 3.77
N HIS A 55 2.16 -7.53 4.52
CA HIS A 55 3.47 -7.19 3.94
C HIS A 55 4.35 -8.43 3.79
N ARG A 56 4.31 -9.07 2.63
CA ARG A 56 5.04 -10.33 2.35
C ARG A 56 6.35 -10.11 1.60
N MET A 57 6.46 -9.03 0.81
CA MET A 57 7.60 -8.76 -0.04
C MET A 57 7.91 -7.26 -0.12
N ALA A 58 9.20 -6.89 -0.28
CA ALA A 58 9.63 -5.48 -0.32
C ALA A 58 9.03 -4.67 -1.48
N TRP A 59 8.76 -5.32 -2.60
CA TRP A 59 8.29 -4.67 -3.83
C TRP A 59 6.77 -4.70 -4.03
N GLU A 60 6.01 -5.20 -3.05
CA GLU A 60 4.54 -5.21 -3.12
C GLU A 60 3.90 -3.86 -3.43
N PRO A 61 4.36 -2.73 -2.84
CA PRO A 61 3.79 -1.42 -3.17
C PRO A 61 3.82 -1.12 -4.66
N VAL A 62 4.89 -1.53 -5.35
CA VAL A 62 5.06 -1.34 -6.80
C VAL A 62 4.04 -2.20 -7.57
N TRP A 63 3.90 -3.47 -7.19
CA TRP A 63 2.96 -4.38 -7.82
C TRP A 63 1.50 -3.97 -7.61
N PHE A 64 1.14 -3.53 -6.40
CA PHE A 64 -0.20 -3.00 -6.13
C PHE A 64 -0.48 -1.73 -6.92
N ALA A 65 0.49 -0.81 -7.04
CA ALA A 65 0.34 0.39 -7.84
C ALA A 65 0.14 0.07 -9.34
N PHE A 66 0.76 -1.00 -9.86
CA PHE A 66 0.53 -1.47 -11.23
C PHE A 66 -0.85 -2.12 -11.39
N ALA A 67 -1.21 -2.98 -10.45
CA ALA A 67 -2.48 -3.69 -10.49
C ALA A 67 -3.68 -2.75 -10.38
N ALA A 68 -3.57 -1.70 -9.57
CA ALA A 68 -4.62 -0.70 -9.37
C ALA A 68 -4.56 0.51 -10.32
N ALA A 69 -3.71 0.46 -11.35
CA ALA A 69 -3.65 1.54 -12.35
C ALA A 69 -5.03 1.78 -13.00
N PRO A 70 -5.43 3.04 -13.30
CA PRO A 70 -4.59 4.24 -13.36
C PRO A 70 -4.38 4.99 -12.04
N LYS A 71 -4.98 4.54 -10.94
CA LYS A 71 -4.90 5.22 -9.64
C LYS A 71 -3.44 5.50 -9.23
N GLN A 72 -3.20 6.69 -8.70
CA GLN A 72 -1.92 7.07 -8.12
C GLN A 72 -1.95 6.86 -6.61
N PHE A 73 -0.78 6.58 -6.05
CA PHE A 73 -0.65 6.28 -4.64
C PHE A 73 0.47 7.08 -3.97
N VAL A 74 0.27 7.34 -2.69
CA VAL A 74 1.32 7.72 -1.74
C VAL A 74 1.53 6.58 -0.74
N PHE A 75 2.71 6.49 -0.15
CA PHE A 75 3.00 5.48 0.86
C PHE A 75 4.08 5.95 1.85
N MET A 76 3.97 5.44 3.08
CA MET A 76 4.97 5.70 4.11
C MET A 76 6.19 4.80 3.90
N ALA A 77 7.37 5.40 3.93
CA ALA A 77 8.61 4.64 3.88
C ALA A 77 9.55 5.07 5.02
N LYS A 78 10.41 4.14 5.45
CA LYS A 78 11.36 4.37 6.54
C LYS A 78 12.25 5.58 6.24
N LYS A 79 12.40 6.51 7.17
CA LYS A 79 13.13 7.78 6.96
C LYS A 79 14.55 7.59 6.43
N GLU A 80 15.20 6.49 6.81
CA GLU A 80 16.57 6.16 6.38
C GLU A 80 16.68 5.91 4.88
N LEU A 81 15.59 5.51 4.22
CA LEU A 81 15.55 5.28 2.77
C LEU A 81 15.58 6.58 1.95
N PHE A 82 15.36 7.74 2.60
CA PHE A 82 15.34 9.04 1.91
C PHE A 82 16.72 9.71 1.78
N LYS A 83 17.80 8.96 2.01
CA LYS A 83 19.17 9.44 1.84
C LYS A 83 19.68 9.22 0.40
N GLY A 84 20.49 10.16 -0.09
CA GLY A 84 21.14 10.06 -1.38
C GLY A 84 20.20 9.96 -2.59
N PHE A 85 20.71 9.43 -3.68
CA PHE A 85 19.99 9.31 -4.94
C PHE A 85 18.75 8.38 -4.85
N GLY A 86 18.88 7.26 -4.12
CA GLY A 86 17.75 6.36 -3.88
C GLY A 86 16.58 7.04 -3.15
N GLY A 87 16.90 7.93 -2.20
CA GLY A 87 15.90 8.73 -1.50
C GLY A 87 15.13 9.69 -2.40
N TRP A 88 15.81 10.27 -3.37
CA TRP A 88 15.15 11.09 -4.39
C TRP A 88 14.18 10.25 -5.24
N TRP A 89 14.57 9.05 -5.66
CA TRP A 89 13.73 8.14 -6.44
C TRP A 89 12.45 7.74 -5.71
N ILE A 90 12.56 7.25 -4.47
CA ILE A 90 11.35 6.83 -3.73
C ILE A 90 10.42 8.02 -3.43
N LYS A 91 10.95 9.21 -3.24
CA LYS A 91 10.14 10.43 -3.12
C LYS A 91 9.38 10.71 -4.42
N MET A 92 10.02 10.56 -5.57
CA MET A 92 9.36 10.71 -6.88
C MET A 92 8.29 9.65 -7.12
N CYS A 93 8.42 8.46 -6.52
CA CYS A 93 7.40 7.42 -6.52
C CYS A 93 6.22 7.68 -5.57
N GLY A 94 6.16 8.83 -4.90
CA GLY A 94 5.07 9.18 -3.98
C GLY A 94 5.30 8.74 -2.53
N ALA A 95 6.51 8.27 -2.18
CA ALA A 95 6.84 7.96 -0.81
C ALA A 95 7.05 9.22 0.04
N PHE A 96 6.68 9.14 1.32
CA PHE A 96 7.03 10.14 2.32
C PHE A 96 7.60 9.48 3.58
N PRO A 97 8.53 10.16 4.27
CA PRO A 97 9.27 9.54 5.37
C PRO A 97 8.42 9.35 6.62
N VAL A 98 8.66 8.25 7.32
CA VAL A 98 8.14 8.01 8.67
C VAL A 98 9.27 7.45 9.54
N ASP A 99 9.36 7.95 10.76
CA ASP A 99 10.15 7.31 11.79
C ASP A 99 9.36 6.15 12.38
N ARG A 100 9.80 4.92 12.12
CA ARG A 100 9.06 3.74 12.60
C ARG A 100 9.19 3.49 14.09
N GLN A 101 10.21 4.04 14.73
CA GLN A 101 10.43 3.92 16.19
C GLN A 101 9.60 4.95 16.95
N ASN A 102 9.48 6.16 16.38
CA ASN A 102 8.66 7.23 16.95
C ASN A 102 7.84 7.90 15.83
N PRO A 103 6.73 7.28 15.41
CA PRO A 103 5.95 7.74 14.26
C PRO A 103 5.11 8.97 14.58
N GLY A 104 5.73 10.10 14.80
CA GLY A 104 5.04 11.35 15.16
C GLY A 104 3.80 11.64 14.30
N MET A 105 2.98 12.58 14.75
CA MET A 105 1.70 12.92 14.09
C MET A 105 1.86 13.58 12.71
N LYS A 106 3.02 14.15 12.37
CA LYS A 106 3.24 14.83 11.08
C LYS A 106 3.02 13.93 9.87
N PRO A 107 3.64 12.72 9.77
CA PRO A 107 3.40 11.79 8.66
C PRO A 107 1.94 11.34 8.56
N MET A 108 1.28 11.08 9.70
CA MET A 108 -0.11 10.65 9.72
C MET A 108 -1.04 11.76 9.17
N LYS A 109 -0.88 12.99 9.67
CA LYS A 109 -1.63 14.16 9.17
C LYS A 109 -1.38 14.40 7.69
N TYR A 110 -0.15 14.17 7.21
CA TYR A 110 0.16 14.28 5.78
C TYR A 110 -0.56 13.21 4.95
N GLY A 111 -0.59 11.96 5.40
CA GLY A 111 -1.36 10.90 4.75
C GLY A 111 -2.85 11.26 4.64
N VAL A 112 -3.46 11.74 5.74
CA VAL A 112 -4.85 12.24 5.75
C VAL A 112 -5.04 13.38 4.77
N LYS A 113 -4.13 14.36 4.76
CA LYS A 113 -4.17 15.49 3.85
C LYS A 113 -4.11 15.05 2.38
N MET A 114 -3.22 14.11 2.05
CA MET A 114 -3.12 13.56 0.69
C MET A 114 -4.41 12.87 0.26
N LEU A 115 -5.04 12.09 1.14
CA LEU A 115 -6.31 11.41 0.85
C LEU A 115 -7.48 12.39 0.66
N LYS A 116 -7.48 13.54 1.33
CA LYS A 116 -8.58 14.53 1.26
C LYS A 116 -8.42 15.56 0.17
N GLU A 117 -7.18 15.99 -0.09
CA GLU A 117 -6.90 17.20 -0.88
C GLU A 117 -6.20 16.90 -2.21
N SER A 118 -5.93 15.62 -2.53
CA SER A 118 -5.38 15.20 -3.81
C SER A 118 -6.23 14.11 -4.46
N ASP A 119 -5.86 13.70 -5.66
CA ASP A 119 -6.45 12.57 -6.39
C ASP A 119 -5.76 11.22 -6.09
N LYS A 120 -4.88 11.20 -5.07
CA LYS A 120 -4.06 10.04 -4.71
C LYS A 120 -4.66 9.25 -3.57
N SER A 121 -4.71 7.95 -3.75
CA SER A 121 -4.96 6.96 -2.70
C SER A 121 -3.68 6.64 -1.92
N MET A 122 -3.77 5.82 -0.90
CA MET A 122 -2.62 5.44 -0.08
C MET A 122 -2.46 3.93 -0.04
N ILE A 123 -1.21 3.42 -0.11
CA ILE A 123 -0.93 2.02 0.18
C ILE A 123 -0.37 1.94 1.60
N MET A 124 -0.97 1.06 2.41
CA MET A 124 -0.52 0.83 3.79
C MET A 124 -0.42 -0.66 4.09
N PHE A 125 0.61 -0.99 4.86
CA PHE A 125 0.82 -2.32 5.43
C PHE A 125 0.66 -2.20 6.94
N PRO A 126 -0.42 -2.74 7.54
CA PRO A 126 -0.75 -2.48 8.94
C PRO A 126 0.32 -2.93 9.95
N SER A 127 1.05 -4.01 9.68
CA SER A 127 2.18 -4.44 10.51
C SER A 127 3.37 -3.46 10.45
N GLY A 128 3.46 -2.67 9.39
CA GLY A 128 4.59 -1.77 9.14
C GLY A 128 5.92 -2.47 8.88
N THR A 129 5.97 -3.80 8.93
CA THR A 129 7.17 -4.64 8.69
C THR A 129 6.76 -5.99 8.12
N ARG A 130 7.68 -6.65 7.42
CA ARG A 130 7.50 -8.01 6.88
C ARG A 130 7.73 -9.13 7.91
N HIS A 131 8.29 -8.77 9.06
CA HIS A 131 8.74 -9.69 10.10
C HIS A 131 7.83 -9.69 11.35
N SER A 132 6.62 -9.15 11.23
CA SER A 132 5.65 -9.12 12.32
C SER A 132 4.25 -9.23 11.75
N ALA A 133 3.45 -10.09 12.35
CA ALA A 133 2.01 -10.17 12.10
C ALA A 133 1.23 -9.13 12.93
N GLU A 134 1.86 -8.52 13.94
CA GLU A 134 1.22 -7.52 14.81
C GLU A 134 0.80 -6.29 14.03
N MET A 135 -0.49 -6.03 14.00
CA MET A 135 -1.06 -4.89 13.29
C MET A 135 -1.10 -3.64 14.17
N LYS A 136 -0.64 -2.53 13.59
CA LYS A 136 -0.61 -1.22 14.23
C LYS A 136 -1.84 -0.41 13.86
N GLY A 137 -2.34 0.41 14.78
CA GLY A 137 -3.55 1.22 14.58
C GLY A 137 -3.46 2.34 13.52
N GLY A 138 -2.32 2.49 12.83
CA GLY A 138 -2.11 3.59 11.88
C GLY A 138 -3.12 3.62 10.72
N VAL A 139 -3.51 2.47 10.19
CA VAL A 139 -4.53 2.37 9.12
C VAL A 139 -5.88 2.85 9.62
N ALA A 140 -6.31 2.38 10.78
CA ALA A 140 -7.58 2.76 11.39
C ALA A 140 -7.64 4.26 11.66
N VAL A 141 -6.58 4.82 12.24
CA VAL A 141 -6.51 6.25 12.56
C VAL A 141 -6.56 7.10 11.28
N ILE A 142 -5.73 6.79 10.27
CA ILE A 142 -5.72 7.56 9.02
C ILE A 142 -7.03 7.40 8.27
N GLY A 143 -7.56 6.18 8.16
CA GLY A 143 -8.82 5.88 7.49
C GLY A 143 -10.00 6.65 8.10
N LYS A 144 -10.11 6.64 9.43
CA LYS A 144 -11.15 7.40 10.16
C LYS A 144 -10.98 8.91 9.99
N MET A 145 -9.76 9.44 10.14
CA MET A 145 -9.50 10.87 9.98
C MET A 145 -9.73 11.35 8.54
N ALA A 146 -9.41 10.53 7.56
CA ALA A 146 -9.61 10.84 6.14
C ALA A 146 -11.05 10.58 5.68
N ASN A 147 -11.82 9.79 6.42
CA ASN A 147 -13.15 9.31 6.06
C ASN A 147 -13.14 8.57 4.71
N VAL A 148 -12.27 7.58 4.58
CA VAL A 148 -12.13 6.79 3.36
C VAL A 148 -12.27 5.30 3.65
N ARG A 149 -12.71 4.53 2.65
CA ARG A 149 -12.82 3.07 2.72
C ARG A 149 -11.44 2.41 2.64
N LEU A 150 -11.35 1.19 3.16
CA LEU A 150 -10.16 0.34 3.03
C LEU A 150 -10.39 -0.66 1.90
N VAL A 151 -9.46 -0.76 0.95
CA VAL A 151 -9.51 -1.75 -0.12
C VAL A 151 -8.51 -2.86 0.21
N PRO A 152 -8.96 -4.03 0.64
CA PRO A 152 -8.07 -5.14 0.95
C PRO A 152 -7.52 -5.74 -0.35
N ALA A 153 -6.23 -6.06 -0.33
CA ALA A 153 -5.57 -6.73 -1.43
C ALA A 153 -4.56 -7.75 -0.93
N VAL A 154 -4.33 -8.81 -1.69
CA VAL A 154 -3.33 -9.82 -1.40
C VAL A 154 -2.43 -10.06 -2.60
N TYR A 155 -1.18 -10.41 -2.30
CA TYR A 155 -0.16 -10.78 -3.26
C TYR A 155 0.22 -12.25 -3.04
N GLN A 156 0.20 -13.05 -4.10
CA GLN A 156 0.77 -14.39 -4.13
C GLN A 156 1.76 -14.48 -5.29
N GLY A 157 3.00 -14.79 -4.98
CA GLY A 157 4.06 -14.84 -5.98
C GLY A 157 5.44 -14.93 -5.34
N PRO A 158 6.52 -14.74 -6.13
CA PRO A 158 7.88 -14.82 -5.63
C PRO A 158 8.15 -13.75 -4.57
N THR A 159 8.81 -14.15 -3.48
CA THR A 159 9.24 -13.24 -2.41
C THR A 159 10.61 -12.61 -2.67
N THR A 160 11.32 -13.09 -3.70
CA THR A 160 12.65 -12.62 -4.11
C THR A 160 12.64 -12.06 -5.54
N MET A 161 13.54 -11.12 -5.84
CA MET A 161 13.72 -10.61 -7.22
C MET A 161 14.16 -11.72 -8.18
N SER A 162 14.95 -12.70 -7.71
CA SER A 162 15.33 -13.86 -8.51
C SER A 162 14.10 -14.63 -9.03
N GLY A 163 13.10 -14.83 -8.19
CA GLY A 163 11.84 -15.46 -8.60
C GLY A 163 11.09 -14.63 -9.64
N VAL A 164 11.13 -13.30 -9.54
CA VAL A 164 10.54 -12.41 -10.56
C VAL A 164 11.23 -12.61 -11.90
N PHE A 165 12.57 -12.60 -11.94
CA PHE A 165 13.34 -12.82 -13.17
C PHE A 165 13.20 -14.24 -13.72
N LYS A 166 12.95 -15.25 -12.87
CA LYS A 166 12.61 -16.62 -13.29
C LYS A 166 11.16 -16.76 -13.79
N ARG A 167 10.46 -15.67 -13.99
CA ARG A 167 9.09 -15.62 -14.51
C ARG A 167 8.08 -16.41 -13.67
N GLN A 168 8.30 -16.50 -12.36
CA GLN A 168 7.32 -17.10 -11.46
C GLN A 168 6.03 -16.28 -11.50
N LYS A 169 4.91 -16.99 -11.40
CA LYS A 169 3.58 -16.40 -11.52
C LYS A 169 3.30 -15.44 -10.37
N ILE A 170 2.85 -14.24 -10.71
CA ILE A 170 2.41 -13.23 -9.75
C ILE A 170 0.91 -13.09 -9.86
N LYS A 171 0.22 -13.24 -8.73
CA LYS A 171 -1.23 -13.05 -8.62
C LYS A 171 -1.51 -11.94 -7.61
N ILE A 172 -2.38 -11.01 -7.98
CA ILE A 172 -2.90 -9.98 -7.08
C ILE A 172 -4.42 -10.04 -7.12
N ASN A 173 -5.04 -10.08 -5.95
CA ASN A 173 -6.48 -10.11 -5.82
C ASN A 173 -6.96 -8.93 -4.97
N PHE A 174 -8.04 -8.26 -5.40
CA PHE A 174 -8.67 -7.16 -4.68
C PHE A 174 -9.99 -7.62 -4.07
N GLY A 175 -10.24 -7.20 -2.82
CA GLY A 175 -11.49 -7.45 -2.12
C GLY A 175 -12.48 -6.31 -2.27
N GLU A 176 -13.69 -6.56 -1.75
CA GLU A 176 -14.69 -5.51 -1.60
C GLU A 176 -14.19 -4.44 -0.62
N PRO A 177 -14.46 -3.17 -0.89
CA PRO A 177 -14.07 -2.09 0.01
C PRO A 177 -14.70 -2.26 1.40
N ILE A 178 -13.89 -2.25 2.42
CA ILE A 178 -14.31 -2.31 3.82
C ILE A 178 -14.75 -0.91 4.24
N ASP A 179 -16.02 -0.76 4.58
CA ASP A 179 -16.51 0.45 5.22
C ASP A 179 -16.14 0.41 6.71
N ILE A 180 -15.61 1.51 7.21
CA ILE A 180 -15.23 1.71 8.61
C ILE A 180 -15.98 2.89 9.24
N SER A 181 -17.02 3.42 8.58
CA SER A 181 -17.79 4.58 9.06
C SER A 181 -18.51 4.28 10.36
N ASP A 182 -19.00 3.04 10.54
CA ASP A 182 -19.69 2.53 11.70
C ASP A 182 -18.80 2.43 12.96
N VAL A 183 -17.50 2.30 12.81
CA VAL A 183 -16.56 2.32 13.94
C VAL A 183 -16.45 3.76 14.47
N LYS A 184 -17.08 4.05 15.60
CA LYS A 184 -17.20 5.42 16.11
C LYS A 184 -15.87 6.09 16.43
N LYS A 185 -14.92 5.36 17.03
CA LYS A 185 -13.62 5.89 17.48
C LYS A 185 -12.48 4.95 17.09
N ALA A 186 -11.32 5.52 16.77
CA ALA A 186 -10.08 4.77 16.58
C ALA A 186 -9.34 4.55 17.94
N ASN A 187 -10.09 4.09 18.96
CA ASN A 187 -9.55 3.61 20.24
C ASN A 187 -9.11 2.13 20.08
N ALA A 188 -8.63 1.51 21.15
CA ALA A 188 -8.15 0.13 21.11
C ALA A 188 -9.18 -0.84 20.49
N GLU A 189 -10.42 -0.80 20.95
CA GLU A 189 -11.52 -1.64 20.46
C GLU A 189 -11.83 -1.37 18.97
N GLY A 190 -11.93 -0.11 18.56
CA GLY A 190 -12.18 0.25 17.15
C GLY A 190 -11.04 -0.12 16.23
N ILE A 191 -9.78 -0.05 16.69
CA ILE A 191 -8.62 -0.50 15.95
C ILE A 191 -8.65 -2.02 15.78
N GLU A 192 -8.96 -2.76 16.84
CA GLU A 192 -9.07 -4.22 16.82
C GLU A 192 -10.13 -4.69 15.84
N GLU A 193 -11.32 -4.07 15.87
CA GLU A 193 -12.40 -4.39 14.93
C GLU A 193 -12.01 -4.12 13.47
N ILE A 194 -11.36 -3.00 13.17
CA ILE A 194 -10.88 -2.71 11.80
C ILE A 194 -9.80 -3.72 11.39
N ASN A 195 -8.90 -4.08 12.28
CA ASN A 195 -7.86 -5.08 12.02
C ASN A 195 -8.48 -6.45 11.72
N ARG A 196 -9.47 -6.89 12.51
CA ARG A 196 -10.21 -8.14 12.29
C ARG A 196 -10.84 -8.18 10.89
N ARG A 197 -11.54 -7.08 10.49
CA ARG A 197 -12.15 -7.00 9.15
C ARG A 197 -11.11 -7.12 8.02
N MET A 198 -9.93 -6.53 8.20
CA MET A 198 -8.83 -6.65 7.22
C MET A 198 -8.31 -8.08 7.14
N GLU A 199 -8.08 -8.74 8.28
CA GLU A 199 -7.58 -10.12 8.34
C GLU A 199 -8.55 -11.11 7.68
N GLU A 200 -9.84 -11.00 8.00
CA GLU A 200 -10.89 -11.82 7.39
C GLU A 200 -10.94 -11.64 5.87
N ALA A 201 -10.85 -10.38 5.42
CA ALA A 201 -10.83 -10.08 3.99
C ALA A 201 -9.60 -10.69 3.30
N TRP A 202 -8.41 -10.57 3.89
CA TRP A 202 -7.19 -11.16 3.31
C TRP A 202 -7.24 -12.68 3.30
N ALA A 203 -7.69 -13.31 4.37
CA ALA A 203 -7.84 -14.76 4.44
C ALA A 203 -8.78 -15.28 3.34
N LYS A 204 -9.90 -14.58 3.10
CA LYS A 204 -10.81 -14.89 2.01
C LYS A 204 -10.15 -14.72 0.64
N LEU A 205 -9.46 -13.60 0.42
CA LEU A 205 -8.79 -13.30 -0.86
C LEU A 205 -7.67 -14.28 -1.20
N ASP A 206 -6.91 -14.74 -0.19
CA ASP A 206 -5.87 -15.75 -0.37
C ASP A 206 -6.48 -17.08 -0.81
N LYS A 207 -7.56 -17.52 -0.16
CA LYS A 207 -8.28 -18.75 -0.53
C LYS A 207 -8.94 -18.66 -1.92
N GLU A 208 -9.41 -17.49 -2.32
CA GLU A 208 -9.92 -17.27 -3.68
C GLU A 208 -8.84 -17.48 -4.76
N LEU A 209 -7.58 -17.14 -4.45
CA LEU A 209 -6.45 -17.31 -5.38
C LEU A 209 -5.87 -18.72 -5.37
N ASP A 210 -5.76 -19.30 -4.18
CA ASP A 210 -5.21 -20.62 -3.95
C ASP A 210 -5.66 -21.14 -2.57
N PRO A 211 -6.59 -22.12 -2.52
CA PRO A 211 -7.07 -22.67 -1.25
C PRO A 211 -5.97 -23.32 -0.38
N ALA A 212 -4.88 -23.76 -1.00
CA ALA A 212 -3.74 -24.39 -0.31
C ALA A 212 -2.65 -23.40 0.09
N PHE A 213 -2.84 -22.08 -0.20
CA PHE A 213 -1.84 -21.08 0.11
C PHE A 213 -1.69 -20.86 1.61
N HIS A 214 -0.48 -21.05 2.12
CA HIS A 214 -0.08 -20.68 3.46
C HIS A 214 1.12 -19.74 3.37
N TYR A 215 1.06 -18.63 4.10
CA TYR A 215 2.17 -17.70 4.23
C TYR A 215 2.68 -17.72 5.66
N GLU A 216 3.94 -18.08 5.81
CA GLU A 216 4.68 -17.95 7.07
C GLU A 216 5.55 -16.70 6.99
N ALA A 217 5.38 -15.81 7.98
CA ALA A 217 6.23 -14.62 8.09
C ALA A 217 7.63 -15.08 8.57
N ASN A 218 8.66 -14.83 7.75
CA ASN A 218 10.05 -15.09 8.09
C ASN A 218 10.62 -14.02 9.01
#